data_9b122f1e366f1e9e827c3d16c4c0edf6
#
_entry.id   9b122f1e366f1e9e827c3d16c4c0edf6
#
_cell.length_a   1.000
_cell.length_b   1.000
_cell.length_c   1.000
_cell.angle_alpha   90.00
_cell.angle_beta   90.00
_cell.angle_gamma   90.00
#
_symmetry.space_group_name_H-M   'P 1'
#
loop_
_entity.id
_entity.type
_entity.pdbx_description
1 polymer ?
#
loop_
_entity_poly.entity_id
_entity_poly.type
_entity_poly.pdbx_seq_one_letter_code
_entity_poly.pdbx_strand_id
1 'polypeptide(L)'
;MLSGRLAVIIPIFKKGAKDDPANYRPVSLTSVPCKVMESLVKDSLNAFLATKGSISVHQHGFMKGRSCLTNLLESLEKWTQALDEGFGVDVLYLDYRKAFDSVPHKRLLEKLKTYGIHGRLLRWIQSFLEARLMRVGIRGSFSDWIKILSGVPQGSVLGPLLFLLFVNDLPDWIKNSIRLFADDAKIWNVIRSDADNHSLQEDLNSLSKWSDKWLMRLNSDKCKVMHVGHSPCAAYSLKDEAGNRVTIKQIKVS
;
A
#
# COMPACT_ATOMS: atom_id res chain seq x y z
N MET A 1 -12.32 -26.58 -10.57
CA MET A 1 -12.16 -25.23 -9.95
C MET A 1 -11.64 -25.21 -8.49
N LEU A 2 -11.33 -26.35 -7.88
CA LEU A 2 -10.82 -26.41 -6.48
C LEU A 2 -9.33 -26.02 -6.34
N SER A 3 -8.50 -26.19 -7.37
CA SER A 3 -7.06 -25.96 -7.29
C SER A 3 -6.65 -24.50 -7.07
N GLY A 4 -7.50 -23.52 -7.38
CA GLY A 4 -7.21 -22.10 -7.17
C GLY A 4 -7.50 -21.58 -5.76
N ARG A 5 -8.15 -22.37 -4.91
CA ARG A 5 -8.50 -21.97 -3.55
C ARG A 5 -7.51 -22.46 -2.47
N LEU A 6 -6.63 -23.35 -2.84
CA LEU A 6 -5.60 -23.89 -1.95
C LEU A 6 -4.27 -23.19 -2.22
N ALA A 7 -3.66 -22.62 -1.21
CA ALA A 7 -2.37 -21.94 -1.32
C ALA A 7 -1.36 -22.55 -0.34
N VAL A 8 -0.21 -22.92 -0.84
CA VAL A 8 0.95 -23.23 0.00
C VAL A 8 1.75 -21.95 0.16
N ILE A 9 1.95 -21.54 1.39
CA ILE A 9 2.73 -20.35 1.74
C ILE A 9 4.17 -20.78 2.01
N ILE A 10 5.10 -20.17 1.29
CA ILE A 10 6.52 -20.30 1.56
C ILE A 10 7.00 -19.06 2.30
N PRO A 11 7.48 -19.19 3.55
CA PRO A 11 8.02 -18.06 4.30
C PRO A 11 9.40 -17.68 3.75
N ILE A 12 9.53 -16.46 3.22
CA ILE A 12 10.81 -15.92 2.77
C ILE A 12 11.34 -14.98 3.84
N PHE A 13 12.53 -15.29 4.37
CA PHE A 13 13.18 -14.47 5.38
C PHE A 13 13.50 -13.07 4.86
N LYS A 14 13.19 -12.05 5.64
CA LYS A 14 13.47 -10.63 5.34
C LYS A 14 14.70 -10.13 6.10
N LYS A 15 14.61 -10.11 7.43
CA LYS A 15 15.62 -9.57 8.35
C LYS A 15 15.22 -9.86 9.79
N GLY A 16 16.14 -9.69 10.73
CA GLY A 16 15.89 -9.86 12.17
C GLY A 16 16.21 -11.28 12.65
N ALA A 17 15.61 -11.69 13.74
CA ALA A 17 15.77 -13.03 14.29
C ALA A 17 15.04 -14.07 13.43
N LYS A 18 15.67 -15.22 13.14
CA LYS A 18 15.11 -16.26 12.25
C LYS A 18 14.01 -17.08 12.90
N ASP A 19 13.90 -17.05 14.20
CA ASP A 19 12.90 -17.73 15.02
C ASP A 19 11.59 -16.94 15.14
N ASP A 20 11.59 -15.63 14.76
CA ASP A 20 10.40 -14.81 14.76
C ASP A 20 9.67 -14.88 13.41
N PRO A 21 8.43 -15.43 13.36
CA PRO A 21 7.63 -15.51 12.13
C PRO A 21 7.32 -14.13 11.50
N ALA A 22 7.31 -13.04 12.28
CA ALA A 22 7.10 -11.69 11.80
C ALA A 22 8.20 -11.20 10.84
N ASN A 23 9.37 -11.84 10.88
CA ASN A 23 10.52 -11.53 10.04
C ASN A 23 10.49 -12.24 8.68
N TYR A 24 9.40 -12.92 8.35
CA TYR A 24 9.23 -13.60 7.08
C TYR A 24 8.13 -12.96 6.23
N ARG A 25 8.31 -12.98 4.91
CA ARG A 25 7.30 -12.60 3.93
C ARG A 25 6.55 -13.86 3.49
N PRO A 26 5.22 -13.95 3.65
CA PRO A 26 4.46 -15.10 3.19
C PRO A 26 4.24 -15.00 1.67
N VAL A 27 4.90 -15.88 0.92
CA VAL A 27 4.71 -15.96 -0.54
C VAL A 27 3.80 -17.12 -0.88
N SER A 28 2.68 -16.82 -1.51
CA SER A 28 1.68 -17.80 -1.93
C SER A 28 2.09 -18.47 -3.23
N LEU A 29 2.24 -19.77 -3.23
CA LEU A 29 2.43 -20.55 -4.45
C LEU A 29 1.07 -20.79 -5.10
N THR A 30 0.86 -20.17 -6.25
CA THR A 30 -0.34 -20.39 -7.08
C THR A 30 -0.01 -21.29 -8.25
N SER A 31 -0.94 -22.16 -8.65
CA SER A 31 -0.74 -23.08 -9.77
C SER A 31 -0.60 -22.32 -11.09
N VAL A 32 0.11 -22.90 -12.07
CA VAL A 32 0.30 -22.30 -13.39
C VAL A 32 -1.03 -21.99 -14.09
N PRO A 33 -2.04 -22.89 -14.12
CA PRO A 33 -3.35 -22.57 -14.70
C PRO A 33 -4.03 -21.36 -14.04
N CYS A 34 -3.88 -21.19 -12.71
CA CYS A 34 -4.42 -20.02 -12.02
C CYS A 34 -3.71 -18.75 -12.47
N LYS A 35 -2.38 -18.76 -12.58
CA LYS A 35 -1.62 -17.61 -13.06
C LYS A 35 -2.01 -17.18 -14.47
N VAL A 36 -2.23 -18.14 -15.37
CA VAL A 36 -2.71 -17.86 -16.74
C VAL A 36 -4.09 -17.19 -16.71
N MET A 37 -5.03 -17.73 -15.92
CA MET A 37 -6.36 -17.14 -15.78
C MET A 37 -6.30 -15.73 -15.15
N GLU A 38 -5.48 -15.56 -14.11
CA GLU A 38 -5.26 -14.25 -13.49
C GLU A 38 -4.67 -13.24 -14.47
N SER A 39 -3.74 -13.65 -15.35
CA SER A 39 -3.17 -12.78 -16.39
C SER A 39 -4.25 -12.30 -17.38
N LEU A 40 -5.08 -13.18 -17.89
CA LEU A 40 -6.18 -12.81 -18.79
C LEU A 40 -7.14 -11.80 -18.15
N VAL A 41 -7.50 -12.04 -16.89
CA VAL A 41 -8.36 -11.12 -16.13
C VAL A 41 -7.66 -9.79 -15.88
N LYS A 42 -6.39 -9.81 -15.48
CA LYS A 42 -5.59 -8.60 -15.24
C LYS A 42 -5.45 -7.75 -16.49
N ASP A 43 -5.16 -8.37 -17.65
CA ASP A 43 -4.98 -7.66 -18.91
C ASP A 43 -6.29 -6.99 -19.36
N SER A 44 -7.41 -7.70 -19.23
CA SER A 44 -8.75 -7.15 -19.50
C SER A 44 -9.10 -5.99 -18.56
N LEU A 45 -8.78 -6.12 -17.25
CA LEU A 45 -8.98 -5.05 -16.28
C LEU A 45 -8.10 -3.84 -16.57
N ASN A 46 -6.82 -4.05 -16.88
CA ASN A 46 -5.90 -2.95 -17.20
C ASN A 46 -6.36 -2.18 -18.43
N ALA A 47 -6.79 -2.87 -19.50
CA ALA A 47 -7.34 -2.23 -20.69
C ALA A 47 -8.58 -1.38 -20.33
N PHE A 48 -9.52 -1.94 -19.57
CA PHE A 48 -10.73 -1.24 -19.13
C PHE A 48 -10.42 -0.02 -18.24
N LEU A 49 -9.51 -0.14 -17.27
CA LEU A 49 -9.14 0.96 -16.38
C LEU A 49 -8.38 2.07 -17.14
N ALA A 50 -7.56 1.70 -18.13
CA ALA A 50 -6.84 2.65 -18.97
C ALA A 50 -7.79 3.52 -19.81
N THR A 51 -8.87 2.96 -20.38
CA THR A 51 -9.86 3.73 -21.13
C THR A 51 -10.57 4.80 -20.30
N LYS A 52 -10.62 4.60 -18.98
CA LYS A 52 -11.28 5.52 -18.03
C LYS A 52 -10.31 6.45 -17.29
N GLY A 53 -9.00 6.27 -17.46
CA GLY A 53 -8.01 7.01 -16.66
C GLY A 53 -8.17 6.79 -15.15
N SER A 54 -8.63 5.59 -14.73
CA SER A 54 -9.12 5.37 -13.36
C SER A 54 -8.00 5.19 -12.33
N ILE A 55 -6.76 4.91 -12.75
CA ILE A 55 -5.63 4.77 -11.82
C ILE A 55 -5.01 6.13 -11.56
N SER A 56 -4.82 6.45 -10.29
CA SER A 56 -4.23 7.71 -9.85
C SER A 56 -2.86 7.96 -10.47
N VAL A 57 -2.63 9.20 -10.91
CA VAL A 57 -1.34 9.65 -11.43
C VAL A 57 -0.23 9.61 -10.38
N HIS A 58 -0.58 9.57 -9.10
CA HIS A 58 0.37 9.52 -7.99
C HIS A 58 0.92 8.12 -7.71
N GLN A 59 0.35 7.06 -8.31
CA GLN A 59 0.80 5.67 -8.12
C GLN A 59 1.90 5.30 -9.13
N HIS A 60 3.04 4.83 -8.62
CA HIS A 60 4.18 4.37 -9.42
C HIS A 60 4.41 2.85 -9.33
N GLY A 61 3.95 2.21 -8.26
CA GLY A 61 4.11 0.76 -8.08
C GLY A 61 3.22 -0.04 -9.02
N PHE A 62 3.76 -1.12 -9.59
CA PHE A 62 3.05 -2.06 -10.48
C PHE A 62 2.41 -1.41 -11.73
N MET A 63 2.85 -0.21 -12.13
CA MET A 63 2.34 0.53 -13.27
C MET A 63 3.30 0.45 -14.46
N LYS A 64 2.75 0.25 -15.67
CA LYS A 64 3.55 0.27 -16.91
C LYS A 64 4.14 1.67 -17.12
N GLY A 65 5.43 1.74 -17.43
CA GLY A 65 6.15 3.00 -17.67
C GLY A 65 6.49 3.80 -16.42
N ARG A 66 6.22 3.26 -15.22
CA ARG A 66 6.58 3.87 -13.93
C ARG A 66 7.49 2.96 -13.12
N SER A 67 8.29 3.55 -12.26
CA SER A 67 9.28 2.83 -11.45
C SER A 67 9.54 3.55 -10.13
N CYS A 68 10.31 2.93 -9.25
CA CYS A 68 10.83 3.58 -8.05
C CYS A 68 11.65 4.84 -8.43
N LEU A 69 12.41 4.76 -9.53
CA LEU A 69 13.21 5.90 -10.02
C LEU A 69 12.32 7.08 -10.44
N THR A 70 11.25 6.85 -11.22
CA THR A 70 10.34 7.93 -11.61
C THR A 70 9.65 8.57 -10.41
N ASN A 71 9.28 7.78 -9.40
CA ASN A 71 8.73 8.28 -8.14
C ASN A 71 9.73 9.16 -7.37
N LEU A 72 11.01 8.76 -7.34
CA LEU A 72 12.07 9.52 -6.68
C LEU A 72 12.38 10.81 -7.45
N LEU A 73 12.54 10.74 -8.76
CA LEU A 73 12.87 11.92 -9.58
C LEU A 73 11.82 13.02 -9.46
N GLU A 74 10.52 12.68 -9.58
CA GLU A 74 9.44 13.65 -9.42
C GLU A 74 9.42 14.30 -8.02
N SER A 75 9.84 13.57 -6.99
CA SER A 75 9.90 14.12 -5.64
C SER A 75 11.13 15.00 -5.45
N LEU A 76 12.29 14.53 -5.89
CA LEU A 76 13.56 15.27 -5.78
C LEU A 76 13.52 16.58 -6.56
N GLU A 77 12.92 16.59 -7.76
CA GLU A 77 12.72 17.83 -8.52
C GLU A 77 12.02 18.91 -7.70
N LYS A 78 10.93 18.53 -7.01
CA LYS A 78 10.17 19.47 -6.17
C LYS A 78 10.92 19.89 -4.92
N TRP A 79 11.67 18.97 -4.31
CA TRP A 79 12.45 19.27 -3.11
C TRP A 79 13.65 20.17 -3.42
N THR A 80 14.39 19.89 -4.50
CA THR A 80 15.53 20.74 -4.91
C THR A 80 15.05 22.13 -5.30
N GLN A 81 13.95 22.26 -6.04
CA GLN A 81 13.37 23.56 -6.34
C GLN A 81 13.05 24.37 -5.07
N ALA A 82 12.44 23.73 -4.06
CA ALA A 82 12.12 24.40 -2.79
C ALA A 82 13.39 24.85 -2.05
N LEU A 83 14.44 24.03 -2.05
CA LEU A 83 15.72 24.37 -1.43
C LEU A 83 16.42 25.53 -2.16
N ASP A 84 16.39 25.55 -3.49
CA ASP A 84 16.93 26.64 -4.31
C ASP A 84 16.20 27.97 -4.04
N GLU A 85 14.91 27.89 -3.73
CA GLU A 85 14.08 29.03 -3.29
C GLU A 85 14.33 29.43 -1.81
N GLY A 86 15.17 28.69 -1.08
CA GLY A 86 15.52 28.95 0.32
C GLY A 86 14.55 28.37 1.35
N PHE A 87 13.62 27.49 0.94
CA PHE A 87 12.64 26.88 1.82
C PHE A 87 13.04 25.46 2.23
N GLY A 88 12.56 25.00 3.39
CA GLY A 88 12.65 23.61 3.80
C GLY A 88 11.50 22.76 3.26
N VAL A 89 11.67 21.45 3.33
CA VAL A 89 10.64 20.46 2.95
C VAL A 89 10.52 19.42 4.06
N ASP A 90 9.31 19.23 4.55
CA ASP A 90 8.99 18.12 5.45
C ASP A 90 8.37 16.97 4.67
N VAL A 91 8.95 15.77 4.78
CA VAL A 91 8.55 14.56 4.08
C VAL A 91 8.14 13.50 5.09
N LEU A 92 6.91 13.04 4.98
CA LEU A 92 6.33 11.98 5.82
C LEU A 92 6.36 10.66 5.04
N TYR A 93 7.13 9.70 5.50
CA TYR A 93 7.14 8.32 5.01
C TYR A 93 6.16 7.50 5.83
N LEU A 94 5.23 6.85 5.15
CA LEU A 94 4.12 6.14 5.75
C LEU A 94 4.23 4.64 5.44
N ASP A 95 4.07 3.81 6.45
CA ASP A 95 4.09 2.35 6.36
C ASP A 95 2.76 1.79 6.85
N TYR A 96 2.17 0.86 6.11
CA TYR A 96 0.97 0.13 6.52
C TYR A 96 1.34 -1.23 7.10
N ARG A 97 0.60 -1.65 8.13
CA ARG A 97 0.79 -2.99 8.72
C ARG A 97 0.28 -4.06 7.77
N LYS A 98 1.20 -4.94 7.32
CA LYS A 98 0.85 -6.10 6.46
C LYS A 98 -0.13 -5.70 5.34
N ALA A 99 0.16 -4.62 4.62
CA ALA A 99 -0.74 -3.96 3.68
C ALA A 99 -1.50 -4.94 2.78
N PHE A 100 -0.78 -5.81 2.05
CA PHE A 100 -1.38 -6.81 1.17
C PHE A 100 -2.25 -7.83 1.90
N ASP A 101 -1.89 -8.22 3.12
CA ASP A 101 -2.58 -9.25 3.90
C ASP A 101 -3.80 -8.70 4.65
N SER A 102 -3.88 -7.37 4.83
CA SER A 102 -4.93 -6.71 5.60
C SER A 102 -6.13 -6.21 4.78
N VAL A 103 -6.07 -6.23 3.44
CA VAL A 103 -7.14 -5.72 2.58
C VAL A 103 -8.47 -6.43 2.87
N PRO A 104 -9.52 -5.74 3.37
CA PRO A 104 -10.79 -6.38 3.66
C PRO A 104 -11.55 -6.69 2.38
N HIS A 105 -11.86 -7.97 2.12
CA HIS A 105 -12.48 -8.43 0.86
C HIS A 105 -13.76 -7.68 0.53
N LYS A 106 -14.68 -7.51 1.49
CA LYS A 106 -15.95 -6.79 1.29
C LYS A 106 -15.73 -5.36 0.81
N ARG A 107 -14.82 -4.62 1.45
CA ARG A 107 -14.51 -3.23 1.09
C ARG A 107 -13.79 -3.12 -0.25
N LEU A 108 -12.92 -4.06 -0.56
CA LEU A 108 -12.31 -4.15 -1.88
C LEU A 108 -13.38 -4.34 -2.96
N LEU A 109 -14.32 -5.26 -2.77
CA LEU A 109 -15.42 -5.49 -3.71
C LEU A 109 -16.32 -4.26 -3.88
N GLU A 110 -16.56 -3.48 -2.82
CA GLU A 110 -17.26 -2.20 -2.90
C GLU A 110 -16.49 -1.20 -3.78
N LYS A 111 -15.17 -1.03 -3.56
CA LYS A 111 -14.33 -0.17 -4.42
C LYS A 111 -14.32 -0.63 -5.87
N LEU A 112 -14.25 -1.93 -6.13
CA LEU A 112 -14.29 -2.46 -7.51
C LEU A 112 -15.59 -2.06 -8.22
N LYS A 113 -16.72 -2.02 -7.51
CA LYS A 113 -18.00 -1.54 -8.07
C LYS A 113 -17.93 -0.07 -8.48
N THR A 114 -17.27 0.80 -7.71
CA THR A 114 -17.15 2.22 -8.07
C THR A 114 -16.32 2.44 -9.33
N TYR A 115 -15.39 1.53 -9.66
CA TYR A 115 -14.67 1.52 -10.94
C TYR A 115 -15.51 0.98 -12.11
N GLY A 116 -16.75 0.52 -11.86
CA GLY A 116 -17.61 -0.05 -12.88
C GLY A 116 -17.37 -1.54 -13.12
N ILE A 117 -16.68 -2.22 -12.20
CA ILE A 117 -16.47 -3.68 -12.28
C ILE A 117 -17.67 -4.37 -11.63
N HIS A 118 -18.52 -5.01 -12.45
CA HIS A 118 -19.77 -5.60 -12.03
C HIS A 118 -19.99 -7.03 -12.59
N GLY A 119 -21.12 -7.62 -12.29
CA GLY A 119 -21.63 -8.83 -12.90
C GLY A 119 -20.73 -10.06 -12.71
N ARG A 120 -20.43 -10.78 -13.81
CA ARG A 120 -19.69 -12.05 -13.78
C ARG A 120 -18.25 -11.85 -13.32
N LEU A 121 -17.61 -10.75 -13.74
CA LEU A 121 -16.22 -10.46 -13.37
C LEU A 121 -16.08 -10.19 -11.87
N LEU A 122 -16.95 -9.36 -11.31
CA LEU A 122 -16.94 -9.08 -9.87
C LEU A 122 -17.17 -10.36 -9.05
N ARG A 123 -18.13 -11.21 -9.46
CA ARG A 123 -18.37 -12.50 -8.80
C ARG A 123 -17.17 -13.44 -8.90
N TRP A 124 -16.47 -13.42 -10.03
CA TRP A 124 -15.25 -14.21 -10.19
C TRP A 124 -14.15 -13.72 -9.24
N ILE A 125 -13.92 -12.38 -9.16
CA ILE A 125 -12.95 -11.77 -8.22
C ILE A 125 -13.34 -12.11 -6.78
N GLN A 126 -14.61 -12.01 -6.43
CA GLN A 126 -15.10 -12.42 -5.12
C GLN A 126 -14.75 -13.88 -4.82
N SER A 127 -15.04 -14.78 -5.75
CA SER A 127 -14.69 -16.21 -5.62
C SER A 127 -13.19 -16.48 -5.56
N PHE A 128 -12.39 -15.63 -6.21
CA PHE A 128 -10.93 -15.68 -6.15
C PHE A 128 -10.39 -15.26 -4.77
N LEU A 129 -11.01 -14.31 -4.10
CA LEU A 129 -10.60 -13.80 -2.78
C LEU A 129 -11.15 -14.66 -1.64
N GLU A 130 -12.42 -15.04 -1.72
CA GLU A 130 -13.15 -15.76 -0.66
C GLU A 130 -12.92 -17.28 -0.72
N ALA A 131 -13.20 -17.94 0.40
CA ALA A 131 -13.10 -19.40 0.57
C ALA A 131 -11.72 -19.98 0.23
N ARG A 132 -10.66 -19.21 0.35
CA ARG A 132 -9.29 -19.68 0.21
C ARG A 132 -8.81 -20.30 1.52
N LEU A 133 -8.08 -21.41 1.37
CA LEU A 133 -7.35 -22.03 2.46
C LEU A 133 -5.85 -21.87 2.19
N MET A 134 -5.11 -21.64 3.25
CA MET A 134 -3.66 -21.62 3.20
C MET A 134 -3.05 -22.57 4.22
N ARG A 135 -1.86 -23.07 3.92
CA ARG A 135 -0.98 -23.75 4.86
C ARG A 135 0.45 -23.32 4.64
N VAL A 136 1.25 -23.31 5.66
CA VAL A 136 2.68 -23.02 5.55
C VAL A 136 3.42 -24.32 5.23
N GLY A 137 4.35 -24.25 4.25
CA GLY A 137 5.24 -25.35 3.89
C GLY A 137 6.70 -25.01 4.17
N ILE A 138 7.41 -25.82 4.95
CA ILE A 138 8.83 -25.66 5.26
C ILE A 138 9.51 -27.02 5.14
N ARG A 139 10.46 -27.15 4.22
CA ARG A 139 11.28 -28.37 4.04
C ARG A 139 10.48 -29.68 3.96
N GLY A 140 9.35 -29.65 3.25
CA GLY A 140 8.47 -30.82 3.08
C GLY A 140 7.45 -31.04 4.20
N SER A 141 7.55 -30.32 5.30
CA SER A 141 6.54 -30.34 6.37
C SER A 141 5.49 -29.24 6.13
N PHE A 142 4.24 -29.49 6.52
CA PHE A 142 3.13 -28.56 6.31
C PHE A 142 2.35 -28.36 7.60
N SER A 143 1.89 -27.11 7.79
CA SER A 143 0.89 -26.81 8.83
C SER A 143 -0.50 -27.32 8.42
N ASP A 144 -1.43 -27.24 9.35
CA ASP A 144 -2.85 -27.40 9.05
C ASP A 144 -3.36 -26.33 8.08
N TRP A 145 -4.48 -26.65 7.41
CA TRP A 145 -5.16 -25.68 6.54
C TRP A 145 -5.94 -24.67 7.37
N ILE A 146 -5.68 -23.39 7.12
CA ILE A 146 -6.42 -22.27 7.74
C ILE A 146 -7.11 -21.43 6.69
N LYS A 147 -8.25 -20.85 7.05
CA LYS A 147 -9.04 -19.98 6.17
C LYS A 147 -8.42 -18.60 6.08
N ILE A 148 -8.30 -18.06 4.86
CA ILE A 148 -7.90 -16.67 4.63
C ILE A 148 -9.15 -15.79 4.76
N LEU A 149 -9.09 -14.81 5.67
CA LEU A 149 -10.22 -13.91 5.97
C LEU A 149 -10.07 -12.52 5.34
N SER A 150 -8.84 -12.13 4.99
CA SER A 150 -8.50 -10.83 4.40
C SER A 150 -7.28 -10.95 3.51
N GLY A 151 -6.96 -9.89 2.81
CA GLY A 151 -5.76 -9.74 2.01
C GLY A 151 -5.92 -10.17 0.56
N VAL A 152 -4.98 -9.67 -0.24
CA VAL A 152 -4.78 -10.11 -1.63
C VAL A 152 -3.55 -11.00 -1.68
N PRO A 153 -3.58 -12.14 -2.43
CA PRO A 153 -2.51 -13.13 -2.33
C PRO A 153 -1.17 -12.57 -2.80
N GLN A 154 -0.18 -12.52 -1.92
CA GLN A 154 1.21 -12.21 -2.29
C GLN A 154 1.75 -13.35 -3.14
N GLY A 155 2.21 -13.04 -4.37
CA GLY A 155 2.66 -14.03 -5.35
C GLY A 155 1.62 -14.42 -6.41
N SER A 156 0.40 -13.89 -6.33
CA SER A 156 -0.57 -13.95 -7.43
C SER A 156 -0.30 -12.87 -8.48
N VAL A 157 -0.80 -13.08 -9.69
CA VAL A 157 -0.68 -12.11 -10.79
C VAL A 157 -1.65 -10.95 -10.64
N LEU A 158 -2.85 -11.23 -10.11
CA LEU A 158 -3.93 -10.25 -9.96
C LEU A 158 -3.85 -9.45 -8.65
N GLY A 159 -3.28 -10.03 -7.60
CA GLY A 159 -3.18 -9.41 -6.27
C GLY A 159 -2.65 -7.98 -6.28
N PRO A 160 -1.51 -7.69 -6.94
CA PRO A 160 -0.99 -6.33 -7.02
C PRO A 160 -1.98 -5.32 -7.62
N LEU A 161 -2.68 -5.66 -8.71
CA LEU A 161 -3.68 -4.77 -9.31
C LEU A 161 -4.86 -4.52 -8.36
N LEU A 162 -5.36 -5.57 -7.69
CA LEU A 162 -6.44 -5.43 -6.71
C LEU A 162 -6.03 -4.54 -5.53
N PHE A 163 -4.77 -4.66 -5.09
CA PHE A 163 -4.21 -3.78 -4.07
C PHE A 163 -4.17 -2.33 -4.53
N LEU A 164 -3.66 -2.06 -5.75
CA LEU A 164 -3.64 -0.71 -6.31
C LEU A 164 -5.04 -0.10 -6.36
N LEU A 165 -6.04 -0.84 -6.84
CA LEU A 165 -7.43 -0.38 -6.88
C LEU A 165 -8.01 -0.11 -5.48
N PHE A 166 -7.51 -0.83 -4.47
CA PHE A 166 -7.94 -0.61 -3.09
C PHE A 166 -7.40 0.70 -2.51
N VAL A 167 -6.15 1.06 -2.79
CA VAL A 167 -5.51 2.28 -2.26
C VAL A 167 -5.63 3.50 -3.17
N ASN A 168 -6.24 3.36 -4.33
CA ASN A 168 -6.24 4.34 -5.42
C ASN A 168 -6.89 5.68 -5.06
N ASP A 169 -7.86 5.70 -4.15
CA ASP A 169 -8.55 6.90 -3.67
C ASP A 169 -7.82 7.62 -2.53
N LEU A 170 -6.69 7.07 -2.06
CA LEU A 170 -5.94 7.68 -0.97
C LEU A 170 -5.44 9.10 -1.30
N PRO A 171 -4.92 9.39 -2.51
CA PRO A 171 -4.52 10.75 -2.87
C PRO A 171 -5.64 11.79 -2.77
N ASP A 172 -6.91 11.40 -2.97
CA ASP A 172 -8.05 12.31 -2.90
C ASP A 172 -8.34 12.84 -1.48
N TRP A 173 -7.73 12.20 -0.47
CA TRP A 173 -7.83 12.60 0.94
C TRP A 173 -6.70 13.52 1.39
N ILE A 174 -5.72 13.77 0.53
CA ILE A 174 -4.49 14.49 0.83
C ILE A 174 -4.49 15.81 0.06
N LYS A 175 -4.26 16.90 0.75
CA LYS A 175 -4.18 18.25 0.17
C LYS A 175 -2.80 18.55 -0.39
N ASN A 176 -1.77 18.08 0.31
CA ASN A 176 -0.37 18.31 -0.06
C ASN A 176 0.12 17.29 -1.08
N SER A 177 1.37 17.36 -1.44
CA SER A 177 1.96 16.45 -2.43
C SER A 177 2.03 15.02 -1.89
N ILE A 178 1.60 14.05 -2.69
CA ILE A 178 1.68 12.64 -2.37
C ILE A 178 2.26 11.84 -3.53
N ARG A 179 3.05 10.81 -3.24
CA ARG A 179 3.46 9.76 -4.19
C ARG A 179 3.35 8.41 -3.52
N LEU A 180 2.88 7.45 -4.30
CA LEU A 180 2.68 6.07 -3.89
C LEU A 180 3.60 5.14 -4.68
N PHE A 181 4.13 4.13 -4.02
CA PHE A 181 4.76 2.99 -4.67
C PHE A 181 4.23 1.71 -4.02
N ALA A 182 3.17 1.17 -4.59
CA ALA A 182 2.35 0.11 -3.98
C ALA A 182 1.82 0.52 -2.59
N ASP A 183 2.30 -0.10 -1.53
CA ASP A 183 1.97 0.18 -0.14
C ASP A 183 2.83 1.28 0.51
N ASP A 184 3.99 1.59 -0.09
CA ASP A 184 4.80 2.70 0.38
C ASP A 184 4.18 4.04 -0.07
N ALA A 185 3.90 4.92 0.89
CA ALA A 185 3.38 6.25 0.64
C ALA A 185 4.29 7.31 1.23
N LYS A 186 4.48 8.42 0.52
CA LYS A 186 5.12 9.61 1.04
C LYS A 186 4.29 10.85 0.74
N ILE A 187 4.12 11.67 1.74
CA ILE A 187 3.43 12.97 1.67
C ILE A 187 4.46 14.04 2.02
N TRP A 188 4.44 15.17 1.33
CA TRP A 188 5.35 16.26 1.68
C TRP A 188 4.76 17.63 1.38
N ASN A 189 5.28 18.62 2.06
CA ASN A 189 5.02 20.02 1.78
C ASN A 189 6.31 20.85 1.85
N VAL A 190 6.35 21.93 1.10
CA VAL A 190 7.36 22.99 1.23
C VAL A 190 6.98 23.84 2.41
N ILE A 191 7.91 24.02 3.35
CA ILE A 191 7.66 24.74 4.60
C ILE A 191 8.11 26.19 4.46
N ARG A 192 7.14 27.07 4.28
CA ARG A 192 7.33 28.53 4.23
C ARG A 192 6.87 29.21 5.52
N SER A 193 5.96 28.55 6.24
CA SER A 193 5.33 29.05 7.45
C SER A 193 4.79 27.92 8.33
N ASP A 194 4.41 28.20 9.56
CA ASP A 194 3.75 27.26 10.46
C ASP A 194 2.43 26.72 9.90
N ALA A 195 1.76 27.47 9.04
CA ALA A 195 0.54 27.00 8.38
C ALA A 195 0.79 25.79 7.47
N ASP A 196 1.98 25.68 6.87
CA ASP A 196 2.36 24.54 6.03
C ASP A 196 2.56 23.28 6.86
N ASN A 197 3.13 23.41 8.07
CA ASN A 197 3.23 22.29 9.02
C ASN A 197 1.85 21.83 9.48
N HIS A 198 0.94 22.76 9.79
CA HIS A 198 -0.44 22.44 10.14
C HIS A 198 -1.17 21.71 9.01
N SER A 199 -0.98 22.16 7.76
CA SER A 199 -1.54 21.50 6.59
C SER A 199 -1.08 20.06 6.46
N LEU A 200 0.20 19.77 6.68
CA LEU A 200 0.75 18.42 6.69
C LEU A 200 0.18 17.56 7.84
N GLN A 201 -0.03 18.13 9.01
CA GLN A 201 -0.68 17.45 10.13
C GLN A 201 -2.17 17.16 9.83
N GLU A 202 -2.86 18.04 9.12
CA GLU A 202 -4.24 17.78 8.65
C GLU A 202 -4.31 16.61 7.67
N ASP A 203 -3.34 16.47 6.79
CA ASP A 203 -3.22 15.31 5.90
C ASP A 203 -3.03 14.01 6.67
N LEU A 204 -2.20 13.99 7.72
CA LEU A 204 -2.07 12.83 8.60
C LEU A 204 -3.37 12.48 9.32
N ASN A 205 -4.14 13.50 9.74
CA ASN A 205 -5.45 13.29 10.35
C ASN A 205 -6.45 12.71 9.32
N SER A 206 -6.40 13.20 8.07
CA SER A 206 -7.24 12.71 6.97
C SER A 206 -6.86 11.27 6.59
N LEU A 207 -5.57 10.97 6.56
CA LEU A 207 -5.04 9.61 6.35
C LEU A 207 -5.51 8.65 7.45
N SER A 208 -5.52 9.09 8.71
CA SER A 208 -6.04 8.29 9.82
C SER A 208 -7.53 7.97 9.63
N LYS A 209 -8.33 8.94 9.20
CA LYS A 209 -9.76 8.73 8.87
C LYS A 209 -9.95 7.77 7.69
N TRP A 210 -9.11 7.89 6.65
CA TRP A 210 -9.10 6.95 5.53
C TRP A 210 -8.76 5.53 6.00
N SER A 211 -7.73 5.42 6.83
CA SER A 211 -7.28 4.16 7.44
C SER A 211 -8.38 3.48 8.24
N ASP A 212 -9.09 4.22 9.08
CA ASP A 212 -10.23 3.72 9.86
C ASP A 212 -11.40 3.30 8.95
N LYS A 213 -11.73 4.13 7.95
CA LYS A 213 -12.79 3.83 6.98
C LYS A 213 -12.52 2.55 6.19
N TRP A 214 -11.29 2.33 5.77
CA TRP A 214 -10.93 1.20 4.91
C TRP A 214 -10.29 0.04 5.66
N LEU A 215 -10.13 0.13 6.99
CA LEU A 215 -9.51 -0.87 7.86
C LEU A 215 -8.08 -1.25 7.42
N MET A 216 -7.33 -0.29 6.89
CA MET A 216 -5.94 -0.45 6.54
C MET A 216 -5.07 0.35 7.52
N ARG A 217 -4.56 -0.32 8.55
CA ARG A 217 -3.90 0.33 9.69
C ARG A 217 -2.47 0.77 9.36
N LEU A 218 -2.14 2.00 9.76
CA LEU A 218 -0.78 2.50 9.73
C LEU A 218 0.09 1.82 10.79
N ASN A 219 1.37 1.70 10.48
CA ASN A 219 2.39 1.27 11.42
C ASN A 219 3.13 2.49 11.97
N SER A 220 2.63 3.07 13.06
CA SER A 220 3.20 4.28 13.66
C SER A 220 4.71 4.17 13.97
N ASP A 221 5.19 2.98 14.37
CA ASP A 221 6.59 2.76 14.70
C ASP A 221 7.52 2.85 13.49
N LYS A 222 7.00 2.55 12.31
CA LYS A 222 7.75 2.59 11.06
C LYS A 222 7.55 3.88 10.26
N CYS A 223 6.48 4.62 10.52
CA CYS A 223 6.31 5.95 9.95
C CYS A 223 7.45 6.87 10.39
N LYS A 224 7.96 7.67 9.46
CA LYS A 224 9.10 8.57 9.70
C LYS A 224 8.82 9.94 9.09
N VAL A 225 9.39 10.98 9.69
CA VAL A 225 9.50 12.31 9.09
C VAL A 225 10.96 12.58 8.75
N MET A 226 11.19 13.11 7.57
CA MET A 226 12.46 13.62 7.11
C MET A 226 12.29 15.11 6.83
N HIS A 227 13.17 15.91 7.41
CA HIS A 227 13.29 17.34 7.08
C HIS A 227 14.49 17.55 6.18
N VAL A 228 14.31 18.32 5.12
CA VAL A 228 15.36 18.74 4.20
C VAL A 228 15.37 20.26 4.16
N GLY A 229 16.51 20.89 4.47
CA GLY A 229 16.65 22.36 4.53
C GLY A 229 17.17 22.84 5.88
N HIS A 230 17.16 24.17 6.06
CA HIS A 230 17.76 24.82 7.22
C HIS A 230 16.77 25.20 8.33
N SER A 231 15.45 25.13 8.05
CA SER A 231 14.42 25.40 9.05
C SER A 231 14.28 24.22 10.03
N PRO A 232 13.83 24.46 11.29
CA PRO A 232 13.60 23.36 12.23
C PRO A 232 12.45 22.48 11.75
N CYS A 233 12.64 21.15 11.87
CA CYS A 233 11.59 20.18 11.58
C CYS A 233 10.47 20.26 12.62
N ALA A 234 9.24 20.31 12.16
CA ALA A 234 8.07 20.26 13.03
C ALA A 234 7.84 18.83 13.58
N ALA A 235 7.18 18.75 14.74
CA ALA A 235 6.74 17.50 15.33
C ALA A 235 5.38 17.10 14.73
N TYR A 236 5.31 15.92 14.12
CA TYR A 236 4.08 15.34 13.57
C TYR A 236 3.62 14.15 14.38
N SER A 237 2.31 13.93 14.44
CA SER A 237 1.73 12.83 15.23
C SER A 237 0.70 12.02 14.43
N LEU A 238 0.67 10.72 14.71
CA LEU A 238 -0.32 9.77 14.21
C LEU A 238 -1.05 9.12 15.38
N LYS A 239 -2.22 8.54 15.12
CA LYS A 239 -2.87 7.63 16.06
C LYS A 239 -2.23 6.24 15.98
N ASP A 240 -1.88 5.67 17.13
CA ASP A 240 -1.50 4.27 17.27
C ASP A 240 -2.74 3.34 17.21
N GLU A 241 -2.53 2.05 17.42
CA GLU A 241 -3.62 1.05 17.44
C GLU A 241 -4.61 1.23 18.61
N ALA A 242 -4.15 1.79 19.70
CA ALA A 242 -4.96 2.07 20.89
C ALA A 242 -5.73 3.41 20.75
N GLY A 243 -5.49 4.15 19.65
CA GLY A 243 -6.08 5.47 19.42
C GLY A 243 -5.31 6.63 20.07
N ASN A 244 -4.16 6.36 20.72
CA ASN A 244 -3.33 7.39 21.33
C ASN A 244 -2.54 8.14 20.25
N ARG A 245 -2.30 9.43 20.49
CA ARG A 245 -1.39 10.21 19.62
C ARG A 245 0.06 9.87 19.94
N VAL A 246 0.79 9.45 18.91
CA VAL A 246 2.21 9.11 18.97
C VAL A 246 2.98 10.02 18.01
N THR A 247 4.05 10.62 18.48
CA THR A 247 4.93 11.45 17.64
C THR A 247 5.72 10.58 16.67
N ILE A 248 5.73 10.97 15.40
CA ILE A 248 6.49 10.31 14.34
C ILE A 248 7.99 10.57 14.56
N LYS A 249 8.80 9.53 14.44
CA LYS A 249 10.26 9.64 14.62
C LYS A 249 10.90 10.37 13.43
N GLN A 250 11.75 11.34 13.74
CA GLN A 250 12.54 12.04 12.72
C GLN A 250 13.71 11.18 12.24
N ILE A 251 13.93 11.18 10.92
CA ILE A 251 15.15 10.68 10.29
C ILE A 251 16.11 11.86 10.11
N LYS A 252 17.33 11.71 10.59
CA LYS A 252 18.40 12.67 10.29
C LYS A 252 18.93 12.40 8.87
N VAL A 253 18.99 13.43 8.05
CA VAL A 253 19.73 13.42 6.79
C VAL A 253 21.18 13.71 7.18
N SER A 254 22.05 12.71 7.01
CA SER A 254 23.50 12.87 7.22
C SER A 254 24.14 13.34 5.93
#